data_49e754bfbb563371d0d12b01f145cee8
#
_entry.id   49e754bfbb563371d0d12b01f145cee8
#
_cell.length_a   1.000
_cell.length_b   1.000
_cell.length_c   1.000
_cell.angle_alpha   90.00
_cell.angle_beta   90.00
_cell.angle_gamma   90.00
#
_symmetry.space_group_name_H-M   'P 1'
#
loop_
_entity.id
_entity.type
_entity.pdbx_description
1 polymer ?
#
loop_
_entity_poly.entity_id
_entity_poly.type
_entity_poly.pdbx_seq_one_letter_code
_entity_poly.pdbx_strand_id
1 'polypeptide(L)'
;MSTLNGQETYIQQQFAERIGGANYGKDTAIYKFEKIKRAKAAAKNDFPDIELIDMGVGEPDDMADAGIVAKLAEEAAKRENRGYADNGIAEFKEAAAKYLHDVFGVEGIDPVSEVVHSIGSKPAIAMLPSCFINPGDVTIM
;
A
#
# COMPACT_ATOMS: atom_id res chain seq x y z
N MET A 1 1.50 22.32 11.14
CA MET A 1 2.44 22.47 12.27
C MET A 1 2.88 23.91 12.30
N SER A 2 2.54 24.64 13.37
CA SER A 2 2.87 26.05 13.49
C SER A 2 4.36 26.21 13.79
N THR A 3 5.04 27.00 13.00
CA THR A 3 6.41 27.45 13.25
C THR A 3 6.42 28.31 14.51
N LEU A 4 6.96 27.79 15.58
CA LEU A 4 7.30 28.60 16.74
C LEU A 4 8.48 29.50 16.37
N ASN A 5 8.22 30.79 16.17
CA ASN A 5 9.20 31.87 16.08
C ASN A 5 10.31 31.76 15.01
N GLY A 6 10.05 31.24 13.83
CA GLY A 6 11.01 31.29 12.72
C GLY A 6 12.31 30.47 12.90
N GLN A 7 12.48 29.80 14.01
CA GLN A 7 13.58 28.88 14.24
C GLN A 7 13.20 27.47 13.79
N GLU A 8 14.07 26.86 13.01
CA GLU A 8 13.94 25.45 12.68
C GLU A 8 13.97 24.62 13.95
N THR A 9 12.99 23.71 14.12
CA THR A 9 13.00 22.81 15.24
C THR A 9 14.17 21.84 15.14
N TYR A 10 14.71 21.38 16.25
CA TYR A 10 15.76 20.36 16.29
C TYR A 10 15.41 19.15 15.40
N ILE A 11 14.16 18.74 15.41
CA ILE A 11 13.68 17.61 14.59
C ILE A 11 13.82 17.90 13.10
N GLN A 12 13.58 19.12 12.65
CA GLN A 12 13.72 19.50 11.23
C GLN A 12 15.15 19.28 10.72
N GLN A 13 16.12 19.51 11.56
CA GLN A 13 17.55 19.33 11.21
C GLN A 13 17.98 17.86 11.18
N GLN A 14 17.18 16.95 11.75
CA GLN A 14 17.50 15.52 11.80
C GLN A 14 16.96 14.71 10.59
N PHE A 15 16.17 15.32 9.71
CA PHE A 15 15.68 14.63 8.53
C PHE A 15 16.83 14.28 7.57
N ALA A 16 16.82 13.04 7.08
CA ALA A 16 17.83 12.57 6.15
C ALA A 16 17.77 13.34 4.81
N GLU A 17 18.91 13.62 4.20
CA GLU A 17 19.01 14.34 2.92
C GLU A 17 18.19 13.69 1.81
N ARG A 18 18.12 12.36 1.75
CA ARG A 18 17.33 11.62 0.74
C ARG A 18 15.84 11.91 0.76
N ILE A 19 15.29 12.47 1.85
CA ILE A 19 13.88 12.86 1.96
C ILE A 19 13.71 14.39 1.98
N GLY A 20 14.79 15.15 1.74
CA GLY A 20 14.78 16.61 1.69
C GLY A 20 15.54 17.30 2.83
N GLY A 21 16.12 16.56 3.78
CA GLY A 21 16.88 17.11 4.89
C GLY A 21 16.15 18.22 5.64
N ALA A 22 16.83 19.32 5.93
CA ALA A 22 16.25 20.50 6.58
C ALA A 22 15.08 21.14 5.83
N ASN A 23 14.90 20.81 4.54
CA ASN A 23 13.80 21.31 3.71
C ASN A 23 12.59 20.36 3.68
N TYR A 24 12.67 19.20 4.33
CA TYR A 24 11.55 18.25 4.35
C TYR A 24 10.25 18.89 4.84
N GLY A 25 9.20 18.76 4.03
CA GLY A 25 7.87 19.33 4.31
C GLY A 25 7.77 20.84 4.10
N LYS A 26 8.85 21.55 3.75
CA LYS A 26 8.85 22.97 3.38
C LYS A 26 8.60 23.17 1.89
N ASP A 27 9.01 22.20 1.08
CA ASP A 27 8.69 22.18 -0.34
C ASP A 27 7.20 21.90 -0.53
N THR A 28 6.56 22.77 -1.32
CA THR A 28 5.11 22.76 -1.55
C THR A 28 4.67 21.80 -2.64
N ALA A 29 5.52 20.88 -3.07
CA ALA A 29 5.17 19.86 -4.04
C ALA A 29 4.12 18.89 -3.46
N ILE A 30 2.86 19.29 -3.53
CA ILE A 30 1.74 18.45 -3.11
C ILE A 30 1.65 17.25 -4.07
N TYR A 31 1.63 16.05 -3.51
CA TYR A 31 1.44 14.83 -4.27
C TYR A 31 0.19 14.91 -5.16
N LYS A 32 0.32 14.49 -6.42
CA LYS A 32 -0.72 14.72 -7.44
C LYS A 32 -2.11 14.22 -7.05
N PHE A 33 -2.20 13.06 -6.39
CA PHE A 33 -3.50 12.52 -5.96
C PHE A 33 -4.12 13.33 -4.82
N GLU A 34 -3.31 13.95 -3.95
CA GLU A 34 -3.81 14.87 -2.93
C GLU A 34 -4.38 16.16 -3.57
N LYS A 35 -3.75 16.67 -4.63
CA LYS A 35 -4.31 17.80 -5.40
C LYS A 35 -5.67 17.45 -6.00
N ILE A 36 -5.78 16.26 -6.61
CA ILE A 36 -7.03 15.77 -7.18
C ILE A 36 -8.10 15.62 -6.09
N LYS A 37 -7.76 15.03 -4.94
CA LYS A 37 -8.67 14.88 -3.81
C LYS A 37 -9.21 16.23 -3.33
N ARG A 38 -8.35 17.23 -3.20
CA ARG A 38 -8.76 18.60 -2.82
C ARG A 38 -9.65 19.25 -3.87
N ALA A 39 -9.31 19.10 -5.16
CA ALA A 39 -10.12 19.62 -6.25
C ALA A 39 -11.52 18.96 -6.29
N LYS A 40 -11.61 17.65 -6.09
CA LYS A 40 -12.90 16.93 -5.98
C LYS A 40 -13.73 17.42 -4.80
N ALA A 41 -13.09 17.63 -3.64
CA ALA A 41 -13.80 18.16 -2.47
C ALA A 41 -14.34 19.59 -2.71
N ALA A 42 -13.54 20.44 -3.33
CA ALA A 42 -13.97 21.80 -3.71
C ALA A 42 -15.14 21.74 -4.69
N ALA A 43 -15.04 20.95 -5.76
CA ALA A 43 -16.11 20.81 -6.76
C ALA A 43 -17.44 20.31 -6.13
N LYS A 44 -17.38 19.37 -5.20
CA LYS A 44 -18.58 18.90 -4.47
C LYS A 44 -19.22 19.99 -3.60
N ASN A 45 -18.39 20.87 -3.02
CA ASN A 45 -18.89 21.98 -2.23
C ASN A 45 -19.50 23.09 -3.10
N ASP A 46 -18.87 23.38 -4.24
CA ASP A 46 -19.28 24.45 -5.15
C ASP A 46 -20.54 24.03 -5.97
N PHE A 47 -20.69 22.74 -6.21
CA PHE A 47 -21.78 22.18 -7.05
C PHE A 47 -22.43 20.97 -6.35
N PRO A 48 -23.12 21.15 -5.21
CA PRO A 48 -23.63 20.05 -4.39
C PRO A 48 -24.70 19.21 -5.09
N ASP A 49 -25.44 19.79 -6.04
CA ASP A 49 -26.51 19.15 -6.79
C ASP A 49 -26.01 18.40 -8.04
N ILE A 50 -24.70 18.48 -8.34
CA ILE A 50 -24.12 17.80 -9.50
C ILE A 50 -23.35 16.54 -9.02
N GLU A 51 -23.74 15.39 -9.54
CA GLU A 51 -22.99 14.16 -9.29
C GLU A 51 -21.61 14.21 -9.93
N LEU A 52 -20.55 13.99 -9.13
CA LEU A 52 -19.18 13.91 -9.61
C LEU A 52 -18.85 12.47 -9.97
N ILE A 53 -18.73 12.18 -11.25
CA ILE A 53 -18.27 10.89 -11.76
C ILE A 53 -16.73 10.88 -11.79
N ASP A 54 -16.12 10.06 -10.95
CA ASP A 54 -14.65 9.94 -10.86
C ASP A 54 -14.13 8.87 -11.82
N MET A 55 -13.48 9.29 -12.89
CA MET A 55 -12.82 8.41 -13.86
C MET A 55 -11.29 8.43 -13.73
N GLY A 56 -10.76 8.99 -12.65
CA GLY A 56 -9.32 9.30 -12.52
C GLY A 56 -8.48 8.24 -11.81
N VAL A 57 -9.11 7.35 -11.02
CA VAL A 57 -8.42 6.31 -10.26
C VAL A 57 -9.06 4.97 -10.58
N GLY A 58 -8.23 4.00 -11.00
CA GLY A 58 -8.67 2.62 -11.17
C GLY A 58 -8.67 1.91 -9.83
N GLU A 59 -9.82 1.86 -9.17
CA GLU A 59 -10.06 1.11 -7.94
C GLU A 59 -11.36 0.33 -8.06
N PRO A 60 -11.50 -0.80 -7.33
CA PRO A 60 -12.77 -1.52 -7.31
C PRO A 60 -13.88 -0.65 -6.74
N ASP A 61 -15.01 -0.58 -7.41
CA ASP A 61 -16.21 0.15 -7.02
C ASP A 61 -17.31 -0.77 -6.47
N ASP A 62 -17.23 -2.05 -6.74
CA ASP A 62 -18.11 -3.06 -6.17
C ASP A 62 -17.73 -3.41 -4.72
N MET A 63 -18.74 -3.79 -3.97
CA MET A 63 -18.55 -4.31 -2.61
C MET A 63 -17.88 -5.68 -2.65
N ALA A 64 -17.08 -5.97 -1.61
CA ALA A 64 -16.53 -7.31 -1.43
C ALA A 64 -17.65 -8.35 -1.31
N ASP A 65 -17.42 -9.55 -1.85
CA ASP A 65 -18.36 -10.67 -1.73
C ASP A 65 -18.76 -10.93 -0.28
N ALA A 66 -20.05 -11.11 -0.04
CA ALA A 66 -20.59 -11.28 1.30
C ALA A 66 -19.99 -12.50 2.04
N GLY A 67 -19.66 -13.58 1.31
CA GLY A 67 -19.01 -14.75 1.88
C GLY A 67 -17.58 -14.44 2.37
N ILE A 68 -16.83 -13.62 1.62
CA ILE A 68 -15.49 -13.17 2.03
C ILE A 68 -15.57 -12.31 3.29
N VAL A 69 -16.51 -11.37 3.34
CA VAL A 69 -16.73 -10.50 4.50
C VAL A 69 -17.10 -11.30 5.73
N ALA A 70 -18.05 -12.25 5.59
CA ALA A 70 -18.48 -13.11 6.68
C ALA A 70 -17.34 -13.99 7.20
N LYS A 71 -16.53 -14.57 6.29
CA LYS A 71 -15.38 -15.39 6.66
C LYS A 71 -14.30 -14.58 7.37
N LEU A 72 -14.02 -13.39 6.91
CA LEU A 72 -13.08 -12.48 7.59
C LEU A 72 -13.54 -12.15 9.02
N ALA A 73 -14.84 -11.85 9.19
CA ALA A 73 -15.40 -11.57 10.52
C ALA A 73 -15.32 -12.78 11.45
N GLU A 74 -15.65 -13.97 10.94
CA GLU A 74 -15.53 -15.22 11.68
C GLU A 74 -14.10 -15.48 12.15
N GLU A 75 -13.12 -15.40 11.23
CA GLU A 75 -11.73 -15.67 11.53
C GLU A 75 -11.11 -14.61 12.45
N ALA A 76 -11.47 -13.35 12.27
CA ALA A 76 -10.97 -12.27 13.13
C ALA A 76 -11.44 -12.40 14.59
N ALA A 77 -12.58 -13.06 14.84
CA ALA A 77 -13.09 -13.32 16.18
C ALA A 77 -12.38 -14.48 16.91
N LYS A 78 -11.62 -15.29 16.20
CA LYS A 78 -10.95 -16.47 16.78
C LYS A 78 -9.68 -16.07 17.53
N ARG A 79 -9.52 -16.64 18.72
CA ARG A 79 -8.37 -16.36 19.58
C ARG A 79 -7.04 -16.81 18.97
N GLU A 80 -7.03 -17.91 18.24
CA GLU A 80 -5.86 -18.46 17.56
C GLU A 80 -5.31 -17.54 16.47
N ASN A 81 -6.13 -16.71 15.85
CA ASN A 81 -5.76 -15.82 14.76
C ASN A 81 -5.15 -14.47 15.20
N ARG A 82 -4.91 -14.29 16.50
CA ARG A 82 -4.32 -13.04 17.05
C ARG A 82 -2.80 -12.98 17.02
N GLY A 83 -2.14 -14.11 16.72
CA GLY A 83 -0.69 -14.23 16.77
C GLY A 83 0.01 -13.68 15.53
N TYR A 84 1.33 -13.71 15.56
CA TYR A 84 2.14 -13.43 14.38
C TYR A 84 2.10 -14.60 13.41
N ALA A 85 2.18 -14.30 12.14
CA ALA A 85 2.20 -15.26 11.03
C ALA A 85 3.43 -15.06 10.14
N ASP A 86 4.58 -14.77 10.68
CA ASP A 86 5.88 -14.54 10.03
C ASP A 86 5.81 -14.28 8.50
N ASN A 87 6.01 -15.33 7.70
CA ASN A 87 5.95 -15.28 6.23
C ASN A 87 4.58 -15.70 5.66
N GLY A 88 3.52 -15.64 6.46
CA GLY A 88 2.18 -16.13 6.13
C GLY A 88 1.90 -17.52 6.66
N ILE A 89 0.62 -17.79 6.98
CA ILE A 89 0.18 -19.11 7.44
C ILE A 89 0.18 -20.11 6.30
N ALA A 90 0.30 -21.40 6.63
CA ALA A 90 0.37 -22.47 5.64
C ALA A 90 -0.86 -22.50 4.73
N GLU A 91 -2.04 -22.35 5.30
CA GLU A 91 -3.32 -22.35 4.58
C GLU A 91 -3.38 -21.22 3.53
N PHE A 92 -2.83 -20.04 3.83
CA PHE A 92 -2.75 -18.96 2.84
C PHE A 92 -1.82 -19.32 1.68
N LYS A 93 -0.66 -19.91 1.97
CA LYS A 93 0.34 -20.29 0.97
C LYS A 93 -0.20 -21.38 0.05
N GLU A 94 -0.84 -22.39 0.62
CA GLU A 94 -1.50 -23.48 -0.12
C GLU A 94 -2.63 -22.94 -1.00
N ALA A 95 -3.48 -22.06 -0.45
CA ALA A 95 -4.55 -21.44 -1.20
C ALA A 95 -4.03 -20.56 -2.35
N ALA A 96 -2.92 -19.84 -2.14
CA ALA A 96 -2.30 -19.04 -3.18
C ALA A 96 -1.72 -19.91 -4.30
N ALA A 97 -1.01 -20.99 -3.99
CA ALA A 97 -0.49 -21.93 -4.98
C ALA A 97 -1.64 -22.58 -5.77
N LYS A 98 -2.69 -23.02 -5.08
CA LYS A 98 -3.90 -23.55 -5.72
C LYS A 98 -4.57 -22.54 -6.63
N TYR A 99 -4.71 -21.29 -6.20
CA TYR A 99 -5.32 -20.23 -7.01
C TYR A 99 -4.51 -19.99 -8.30
N LEU A 100 -3.19 -19.95 -8.21
CA LEU A 100 -2.32 -19.80 -9.38
C LEU A 100 -2.47 -20.98 -10.36
N HIS A 101 -2.62 -22.19 -9.84
CA HIS A 101 -2.91 -23.36 -10.66
C HIS A 101 -4.29 -23.26 -11.33
N ASP A 102 -5.34 -23.06 -10.54
CA ASP A 102 -6.73 -23.14 -11.02
C ASP A 102 -7.10 -22.01 -11.99
N VAL A 103 -6.59 -20.81 -11.75
CA VAL A 103 -6.96 -19.61 -12.54
C VAL A 103 -5.97 -19.33 -13.66
N PHE A 104 -4.69 -19.58 -13.45
CA PHE A 104 -3.64 -19.21 -14.40
C PHE A 104 -2.91 -20.42 -15.01
N GLY A 105 -3.23 -21.65 -14.59
CA GLY A 105 -2.58 -22.87 -15.09
C GLY A 105 -1.09 -23.01 -14.70
N VAL A 106 -0.66 -22.31 -13.65
CA VAL A 106 0.72 -22.39 -13.18
C VAL A 106 0.89 -23.66 -12.34
N GLU A 107 1.77 -24.54 -12.78
CA GLU A 107 2.03 -25.81 -12.12
C GLU A 107 3.34 -25.81 -11.33
N GLY A 108 3.43 -26.70 -10.33
CA GLY A 108 4.69 -27.01 -9.64
C GLY A 108 5.13 -26.01 -8.59
N ILE A 109 4.28 -25.07 -8.17
CA ILE A 109 4.61 -24.13 -7.09
C ILE A 109 4.63 -24.87 -5.75
N ASP A 110 5.78 -24.85 -5.08
CA ASP A 110 5.89 -25.29 -3.69
C ASP A 110 5.41 -24.18 -2.73
N PRO A 111 4.26 -24.34 -2.06
CA PRO A 111 3.73 -23.31 -1.17
C PRO A 111 4.65 -22.98 0.02
N VAL A 112 5.52 -23.92 0.41
CA VAL A 112 6.40 -23.72 1.56
C VAL A 112 7.58 -22.79 1.22
N SER A 113 8.23 -23.03 0.09
CA SER A 113 9.48 -22.35 -0.28
C SER A 113 9.30 -21.23 -1.30
N GLU A 114 8.21 -21.21 -2.07
CA GLU A 114 8.03 -20.29 -3.19
C GLU A 114 6.90 -19.28 -2.98
N VAL A 115 6.17 -19.36 -1.87
CA VAL A 115 5.09 -18.42 -1.56
C VAL A 115 5.38 -17.66 -0.27
N VAL A 116 5.38 -16.33 -0.35
CA VAL A 116 5.42 -15.44 0.80
C VAL A 116 4.27 -14.43 0.70
N HIS A 117 3.71 -14.04 1.84
CA HIS A 117 2.65 -13.05 1.85
C HIS A 117 3.23 -11.63 1.88
N SER A 118 2.50 -10.67 1.32
CA SER A 118 2.81 -9.24 1.42
C SER A 118 1.54 -8.44 1.69
N ILE A 119 1.67 -7.36 2.44
CA ILE A 119 0.57 -6.40 2.68
C ILE A 119 0.41 -5.52 1.44
N GLY A 120 -0.19 -6.09 0.39
CA GLY A 120 -0.26 -5.49 -0.93
C GLY A 120 1.06 -5.62 -1.72
N SER A 121 1.08 -5.16 -2.96
CA SER A 121 2.22 -5.26 -3.87
C SER A 121 3.36 -4.29 -3.57
N LYS A 122 3.05 -3.11 -3.03
CA LYS A 122 4.06 -2.05 -2.84
C LYS A 122 5.19 -2.42 -1.89
N PRO A 123 4.95 -3.03 -0.71
CA PRO A 123 6.05 -3.47 0.16
C PRO A 123 6.97 -4.49 -0.52
N ALA A 124 6.41 -5.47 -1.23
CA ALA A 124 7.19 -6.46 -1.96
C ALA A 124 8.07 -5.79 -3.04
N ILE A 125 7.50 -4.91 -3.86
CA ILE A 125 8.23 -4.17 -4.89
C ILE A 125 9.30 -3.27 -4.28
N ALA A 126 9.03 -2.64 -3.14
CA ALA A 126 10.00 -1.77 -2.47
C ALA A 126 11.19 -2.53 -1.86
N MET A 127 10.96 -3.77 -1.41
CA MET A 127 12.01 -4.59 -0.79
C MET A 127 12.80 -5.41 -1.81
N LEU A 128 12.20 -5.77 -2.93
CA LEU A 128 12.84 -6.58 -3.97
C LEU A 128 14.20 -6.03 -4.43
N PRO A 129 14.35 -4.71 -4.69
CA PRO A 129 15.64 -4.13 -5.05
C PRO A 129 16.74 -4.38 -4.01
N SER A 130 16.39 -4.36 -2.73
CA SER A 130 17.36 -4.61 -1.66
C SER A 130 17.93 -6.02 -1.66
N CYS A 131 17.23 -6.97 -2.29
CA CYS A 131 17.68 -8.35 -2.41
C CYS A 131 18.60 -8.59 -3.62
N PHE A 132 18.48 -7.77 -4.68
CA PHE A 132 19.09 -8.06 -5.97
C PHE A 132 20.00 -6.96 -6.51
N ILE A 133 19.92 -5.73 -5.96
CA ILE A 133 20.60 -4.55 -6.52
C ILE A 133 21.65 -4.06 -5.55
N ASN A 134 22.89 -3.94 -6.04
CA ASN A 134 24.03 -3.35 -5.33
C ASN A 134 24.21 -1.86 -5.69
N PRO A 135 24.96 -1.09 -4.87
CA PRO A 135 25.35 0.26 -5.26
C PRO A 135 26.10 0.27 -6.59
N GLY A 136 25.58 1.04 -7.55
CA GLY A 136 26.12 1.12 -8.91
C GLY A 136 25.36 0.31 -9.96
N ASP A 137 24.50 -0.62 -9.55
CA ASP A 137 23.62 -1.34 -10.47
C ASP A 137 22.51 -0.43 -11.02
N VAL A 138 22.01 -0.76 -12.20
CA VAL A 138 21.00 0.02 -12.92
C VAL A 138 19.71 -0.76 -13.02
N THR A 139 18.59 -0.16 -12.62
CA THR A 139 17.25 -0.68 -12.83
C THR A 139 16.60 0.03 -14.01
N ILE A 140 16.04 -0.74 -14.94
CA ILE A 140 15.25 -0.22 -16.07
C ILE A 140 13.77 -0.32 -15.68
N MET A 141 13.03 0.81 -15.76
CA MET A 141 11.60 0.92 -15.49
C MET A 141 10.85 1.41 -16.72
#